data_942f067d00a810e5c6f43b70421fc9c0
#
_entry.id   942f067d00a810e5c6f43b70421fc9c0
#
_cell.length_a   1.000
_cell.length_b   1.000
_cell.length_c   1.000
_cell.angle_alpha   90.00
_cell.angle_beta   90.00
_cell.angle_gamma   90.00
#
_symmetry.space_group_name_H-M   'P 1'
#
loop_
_entity.id
_entity.type
_entity.pdbx_description
1 polymer ?
#
loop_
_entity_poly.entity_id
_entity_poly.type
_entity_poly.pdbx_seq_one_letter_code
_entity_poly.pdbx_strand_id
1 'polypeptide(L)' 'MASKQLLHIVIGGELKDVAGSEFRDLSKVEFVGAYPTYDEARRAWKAKAQATVDNALMRYFVIHAHRLLDPTHDSE' A
#
# COMPACT_ATOMS: atom_id res chain seq x y z
N MET A 1 9.10 22.76 -11.89
CA MET A 1 8.57 22.21 -12.01
C MET A 1 7.74 21.85 -11.70
N ALA A 2 7.42 21.66 -11.83
CA ALA A 2 6.52 21.66 -11.30
C ALA A 2 5.57 20.70 -11.20
N SER A 3 5.32 19.90 -12.00
CA SER A 3 4.30 18.97 -11.86
C SER A 3 4.65 17.97 -10.84
N LYS A 4 3.72 17.61 -9.99
CA LYS A 4 3.90 16.58 -9.02
C LYS A 4 3.45 15.30 -9.58
N GLN A 5 4.30 14.34 -9.53
CA GLN A 5 3.95 13.01 -9.98
C GLN A 5 3.25 12.28 -8.86
N LEU A 6 2.04 11.87 -9.08
CA LEU A 6 1.31 11.09 -8.10
C LEU A 6 1.67 9.62 -8.26
N LEU A 7 1.89 8.97 -7.14
CA LEU A 7 2.23 7.57 -7.15
C LEU A 7 1.64 6.90 -5.93
N HIS A 8 0.80 5.93 -6.16
CA HIS A 8 0.17 5.17 -5.09
C HIS A 8 0.56 3.72 -5.25
N ILE A 9 1.03 3.11 -4.19
CA ILE A 9 1.47 1.73 -4.21
C ILE A 9 0.56 0.89 -3.33
N VAL A 10 0.13 -0.25 -3.82
CA VAL A 10 -0.70 -1.17 -3.05
C VAL A 10 0.15 -2.36 -2.66
N ILE A 11 0.22 -2.63 -1.38
CA ILE A 11 0.93 -3.77 -0.83
C ILE A 11 0.04 -4.50 0.16
N GLY A 12 0.35 -5.74 0.43
CA GLY A 12 -0.42 -6.49 1.40
C GLY A 12 0.37 -7.61 2.01
N GLY A 13 -0.15 -8.15 3.08
CA GLY A 13 0.47 -9.28 3.76
C GLY A 13 -0.27 -9.60 5.04
N GLU A 14 0.15 -10.69 5.67
CA GLU A 14 -0.44 -11.08 6.94
C GLU A 14 0.15 -10.24 8.06
N LEU A 15 -0.71 -9.75 8.91
CA LEU A 15 -0.29 -8.98 10.07
C LEU A 15 -0.04 -9.89 11.25
N LYS A 16 0.74 -9.41 12.21
CA LYS A 16 0.94 -10.13 13.45
C LYS A 16 -0.31 -10.10 14.29
N ASP A 17 -1.11 -9.03 14.18
CA ASP A 17 -2.27 -8.83 15.02
C ASP A 17 -3.29 -8.09 14.20
N VAL A 18 -4.55 -8.47 14.28
CA VAL A 18 -5.61 -7.85 13.52
C VAL A 18 -5.75 -6.36 13.80
N ALA A 19 -5.38 -5.93 14.98
CA ALA A 19 -5.51 -4.53 15.35
C ALA A 19 -4.29 -3.71 14.99
N GLY A 20 -3.23 -4.33 14.53
CA GLY A 20 -1.99 -3.62 14.26
C GLY A 20 -1.77 -3.34 12.80
N SER A 21 -0.57 -2.89 12.47
CA SER A 21 -0.19 -2.68 11.09
C SER A 21 1.19 -3.26 10.82
N GLU A 22 1.64 -4.16 11.68
CA GLU A 22 2.96 -4.74 11.55
C GLU A 22 2.86 -6.09 10.86
N PHE A 23 3.56 -6.26 9.77
CA PHE A 23 3.52 -7.51 9.04
C PHE A 23 4.24 -8.63 9.78
N ARG A 24 3.67 -9.83 9.71
CA ARG A 24 4.25 -10.99 10.36
C ARG A 24 5.58 -11.36 9.73
N ASP A 25 5.68 -11.29 8.41
CA ASP A 25 6.89 -11.69 7.72
C ASP A 25 7.07 -10.77 6.53
N LEU A 26 8.05 -9.88 6.62
CA LEU A 26 8.27 -8.90 5.56
C LEU A 26 8.67 -9.55 4.24
N SER A 27 9.23 -10.74 4.28
CA SER A 27 9.62 -11.41 3.05
C SER A 27 8.42 -11.92 2.27
N LYS A 28 7.25 -11.95 2.90
CA LYS A 28 6.03 -12.42 2.27
C LYS A 28 5.06 -11.30 1.93
N VAL A 29 5.49 -10.07 2.05
CA VAL A 29 4.66 -8.94 1.66
C VAL A 29 4.50 -8.95 0.14
N GLU A 30 3.26 -8.84 -0.30
CA GLU A 30 2.95 -8.85 -1.72
C GLU A 30 2.91 -7.46 -2.29
N PHE A 31 3.61 -7.22 -3.40
CA PHE A 31 3.50 -5.97 -4.11
C PHE A 31 2.41 -6.15 -5.15
N VAL A 32 1.32 -5.42 -5.02
CA VAL A 32 0.19 -5.54 -5.93
C VAL A 32 0.42 -4.69 -7.17
N GLY A 33 0.84 -3.45 -6.99
CA GLY A 33 1.12 -2.58 -8.13
C GLY A 33 1.30 -1.14 -7.73
N ALA A 34 1.68 -0.36 -8.70
CA ALA A 34 1.84 1.08 -8.53
C ALA A 34 0.89 1.78 -9.50
N TYR A 35 0.22 2.81 -9.03
CA TYR A 35 -0.87 3.43 -9.79
C TYR A 35 -0.74 4.95 -9.76
N PRO A 36 -1.09 5.62 -10.87
CA PRO A 36 -0.97 7.08 -10.94
C PRO A 36 -2.08 7.82 -10.20
N THR A 37 -3.19 7.14 -9.91
CA THR A 37 -4.28 7.81 -9.21
C THR A 37 -4.71 6.98 -8.02
N TYR A 38 -5.24 7.65 -7.02
CA TYR A 38 -5.77 6.97 -5.85
C TYR A 38 -6.93 6.06 -6.23
N ASP A 39 -7.74 6.48 -7.18
CA ASP A 39 -8.91 5.71 -7.58
C ASP A 39 -8.50 4.35 -8.14
N GLU A 40 -7.48 4.31 -8.97
CA GLU A 40 -7.00 3.04 -9.52
C GLU A 40 -6.38 2.18 -8.42
N ALA A 41 -5.61 2.80 -7.53
CA ALA A 41 -5.01 2.07 -6.42
C ALA A 41 -6.09 1.49 -5.51
N ARG A 42 -7.15 2.27 -5.26
CA ARG A 42 -8.24 1.82 -4.41
C ARG A 42 -8.97 0.64 -5.01
N ARG A 43 -9.15 0.64 -6.32
CA ARG A 43 -9.78 -0.49 -6.99
C ARG A 43 -8.97 -1.76 -6.85
N ALA A 44 -7.65 -1.65 -7.01
CA ALA A 44 -6.76 -2.79 -6.84
C ALA A 44 -6.77 -3.27 -5.39
N TRP A 45 -6.73 -2.33 -4.46
CA TRP A 45 -6.81 -2.64 -3.04
C TRP A 45 -8.09 -3.39 -2.70
N LYS A 46 -9.21 -2.90 -3.23
CA LYS A 46 -10.51 -3.49 -2.92
C LYS A 46 -10.61 -4.91 -3.47
N ALA A 47 -10.11 -5.13 -4.68
CA ALA A 47 -10.15 -6.45 -5.27
C ALA A 47 -9.36 -7.46 -4.45
N LYS A 48 -8.19 -7.04 -3.97
CA LYS A 48 -7.36 -7.92 -3.15
C LYS A 48 -7.97 -8.14 -1.77
N ALA A 49 -8.53 -7.10 -1.20
CA ALA A 49 -9.15 -7.22 0.12
C ALA A 49 -10.34 -8.18 0.06
N GLN A 50 -11.12 -8.13 -1.01
CA GLN A 50 -12.24 -9.02 -1.15
C GLN A 50 -11.79 -10.45 -1.43
N ALA A 51 -10.71 -10.64 -2.14
CA ALA A 51 -10.20 -11.96 -2.45
C ALA A 51 -9.64 -12.66 -1.21
N THR A 52 -9.29 -11.91 -0.18
CA THR A 52 -8.70 -12.49 1.02
C THR A 52 -9.57 -12.31 2.25
N VAL A 53 -10.87 -12.13 2.04
CA VAL A 53 -11.78 -11.83 3.14
C VAL A 53 -11.81 -12.95 4.17
N ASP A 54 -11.49 -14.18 3.79
CA ASP A 54 -11.50 -15.29 4.72
C ASP A 54 -10.28 -15.33 5.63
N ASN A 55 -9.29 -14.51 5.41
CA ASN A 55 -8.10 -14.48 6.25
C ASN A 55 -8.10 -13.17 7.03
N ALA A 56 -8.48 -13.23 8.29
CA ALA A 56 -8.63 -12.04 9.11
C ALA A 56 -7.34 -11.28 9.32
N LEU A 57 -6.20 -11.93 9.20
CA LEU A 57 -4.92 -11.26 9.40
C LEU A 57 -4.38 -10.61 8.13
N MET A 58 -4.95 -10.95 7.00
CA MET A 58 -4.48 -10.40 5.73
C MET A 58 -4.98 -8.98 5.57
N ARG A 59 -4.09 -8.05 5.25
CA ARG A 59 -4.45 -6.66 5.05
C ARG A 59 -3.69 -6.10 3.86
N TYR A 60 -4.37 -5.23 3.14
CA TYR A 60 -3.76 -4.51 2.02
C TYR A 60 -3.80 -3.01 2.33
N PHE A 61 -2.78 -2.31 1.91
CA PHE A 61 -2.64 -0.89 2.19
C PHE A 61 -2.35 -0.13 0.92
N VAL A 62 -2.82 1.12 0.86
CA VAL A 62 -2.49 2.04 -0.21
C VAL A 62 -1.49 3.04 0.35
N ILE A 63 -0.33 3.12 -0.23
CA ILE A 63 0.71 4.01 0.22
C ILE A 63 0.84 5.16 -0.77
N HIS A 64 0.86 6.37 -0.26
CA HIS A 64 1.05 7.56 -1.09
C HIS A 64 2.54 7.79 -1.28
N ALA A 65 3.12 7.03 -2.20
CA ALA A 65 4.56 7.01 -2.35
C ALA A 65 5.13 8.29 -2.92
N HIS A 66 4.30 9.08 -3.62
CA HIS A 66 4.79 10.33 -4.17
C HIS A 66 5.28 11.28 -3.09
N ARG A 67 4.80 11.11 -1.86
CA ARG A 67 5.29 11.93 -0.77
C ARG A 67 6.73 11.61 -0.43
N LEU A 68 7.13 10.38 -0.65
CA LEU A 68 8.48 9.95 -0.37
C LEU A 68 9.44 10.35 -1.47
N LEU A 69 8.91 10.70 -2.63
CA LEU A 69 9.73 11.11 -3.74
C LEU A 69 9.95 12.62 -3.81
N ASP A 70 9.29 13.37 -2.95
CA ASP A 70 9.41 14.80 -2.91
C ASP A 70 10.68 15.18 -2.15
N PRO A 71 11.65 15.82 -2.80
CA PRO A 71 12.91 16.12 -2.13
C PRO A 71 12.76 17.01 -0.90
N THR A 72 11.67 17.74 -0.81
CA THR A 72 11.50 18.59 0.35
C THR A 72 11.11 17.80 1.58
N HIS A 73 10.77 16.53 1.44
CA HIS A 73 10.44 15.69 2.57
C HIS A 73 11.59 14.87 3.04
N ASP A 74 12.74 15.03 2.47
CA ASP A 74 13.80 14.23 2.85
C ASP A 74 14.50 14.67 3.98
N SER A 75 14.01 15.49 4.66
CA SER A 75 14.69 16.04 5.70
C SER A 75 14.96 15.14 6.79
N GLU A 76 14.72 14.09 6.77
CA GLU A 76 14.93 13.36 7.79
C GLU A 76 15.89 12.71 7.75
#